data_ee2719f167edb268af8e076c948f5e35
#
_entry.id   ee2719f167edb268af8e076c948f5e35
#
_cell.length_a   1.000
_cell.length_b   1.000
_cell.length_c   1.000
_cell.angle_alpha   90.00
_cell.angle_beta   90.00
_cell.angle_gamma   90.00
#
_symmetry.space_group_name_H-M   'P 1'
#
loop_
_entity.id
_entity.type
_entity.pdbx_description
1 polymer ?
#
loop_
_entity_poly.entity_id
_entity_poly.type
_entity_poly.pdbx_seq_one_letter_code
_entity_poly.pdbx_strand_id
1 'polypeptide(L)'
;MNRDRMTRGRTWTNGATTLGIPERWERALIYPLLLVIVLFVPSALAWILGILLGVLVFFIEKNRNVRWNALQAVATLGPLSILYAVVNIVKFFLGGLPLIGGVVGLGLGLLGSVIWWVMIILAVYLLVMAWFRPNYHLPLVGNLIERWM
;
A
#
# COMPACT_ATOMS: atom_id res chain seq x y z
N MET A 1 -9.84 -10.07 40.11
CA MET A 1 -10.24 -9.29 38.91
C MET A 1 -9.31 -9.67 37.76
N ASN A 2 -9.85 -10.47 36.83
CA ASN A 2 -9.10 -11.43 36.01
C ASN A 2 -8.48 -10.77 34.78
N ARG A 3 -7.18 -10.41 34.85
CA ARG A 3 -6.42 -9.87 33.69
C ARG A 3 -6.18 -10.90 32.58
N ASP A 4 -6.43 -12.17 32.85
CA ASP A 4 -6.17 -13.27 31.90
C ASP A 4 -7.22 -13.40 30.79
N ARG A 5 -8.30 -12.61 30.81
CA ARG A 5 -9.31 -12.62 29.74
C ARG A 5 -8.91 -11.76 28.54
N MET A 6 -7.95 -10.84 28.69
CA MET A 6 -7.54 -9.99 27.57
C MET A 6 -6.46 -10.62 26.69
N THR A 7 -5.77 -11.63 27.16
CA THR A 7 -4.72 -12.33 26.39
C THR A 7 -5.21 -13.64 25.75
N ARG A 8 -6.45 -14.04 25.90
CA ARG A 8 -7.10 -14.95 24.96
C ARG A 8 -7.41 -14.22 23.66
N GLY A 9 -6.40 -13.45 23.24
CA GLY A 9 -6.25 -12.96 21.92
C GLY A 9 -6.31 -14.13 20.98
N ARG A 10 -7.33 -14.11 20.25
CA ARG A 10 -7.55 -14.68 18.93
C ARG A 10 -6.27 -15.33 18.44
N THR A 11 -6.10 -16.61 18.77
CA THR A 11 -5.26 -17.52 18.01
C THR A 11 -5.85 -17.48 16.62
N TRP A 12 -5.23 -16.63 15.76
CA TRP A 12 -5.51 -16.63 14.36
C TRP A 12 -5.17 -18.03 13.89
N THR A 13 -6.17 -18.86 13.76
CA THR A 13 -6.01 -20.15 13.10
C THR A 13 -5.45 -19.82 11.73
N ASN A 14 -4.39 -20.53 11.34
CA ASN A 14 -3.88 -20.55 9.98
C ASN A 14 -5.01 -21.10 9.10
N GLY A 15 -6.03 -20.27 8.88
CA GLY A 15 -7.16 -20.60 8.03
C GLY A 15 -6.65 -20.73 6.60
N ALA A 16 -7.24 -21.65 5.85
CA ALA A 16 -6.98 -21.75 4.44
C ALA A 16 -7.19 -20.37 3.79
N THR A 17 -6.22 -19.92 3.02
CA THR A 17 -6.31 -18.73 2.21
C THR A 17 -7.20 -19.00 0.99
N THR A 18 -7.70 -17.97 0.36
CA THR A 18 -8.57 -18.11 -0.82
C THR A 18 -7.85 -18.77 -1.99
N LEU A 19 -6.53 -18.55 -2.11
CA LEU A 19 -5.69 -19.16 -3.15
C LEU A 19 -5.16 -20.54 -2.77
N GLY A 20 -5.37 -21.00 -1.52
CA GLY A 20 -4.87 -22.29 -1.05
C GLY A 20 -3.35 -22.37 -0.85
N ILE A 21 -2.66 -21.23 -0.90
CA ILE A 21 -1.21 -21.14 -0.63
C ILE A 21 -0.97 -20.81 0.85
N PRO A 22 0.23 -21.07 1.40
CA PRO A 22 0.56 -20.71 2.77
C PRO A 22 0.33 -19.21 3.02
N GLU A 23 -0.34 -18.87 4.12
CA GLU A 23 -0.72 -17.50 4.48
C GLU A 23 0.43 -16.48 4.35
N ARG A 24 1.65 -16.89 4.70
CA ARG A 24 2.84 -16.03 4.61
C ARG A 24 3.08 -15.53 3.18
N TRP A 25 2.92 -16.41 2.20
CA TRP A 25 3.11 -16.08 0.80
C TRP A 25 1.99 -15.18 0.29
N GLU A 26 0.76 -15.51 0.58
CA GLU A 26 -0.39 -14.73 0.11
C GLU A 26 -0.39 -13.33 0.71
N ARG A 27 -0.09 -13.20 2.00
CA ARG A 27 0.06 -11.92 2.68
C ARG A 27 1.17 -11.05 2.09
N ALA A 28 2.30 -11.67 1.71
CA ALA A 28 3.43 -10.96 1.15
C ALA A 28 3.26 -10.64 -0.34
N LEU A 29 2.55 -11.47 -1.11
CA LEU A 29 2.40 -11.35 -2.57
C LEU A 29 1.80 -10.01 -3.04
N ILE A 30 0.98 -9.38 -2.21
CA ILE A 30 0.36 -8.09 -2.53
C ILE A 30 1.41 -7.03 -2.86
N TYR A 31 2.49 -6.98 -2.08
CA TYR A 31 3.52 -5.95 -2.21
C TYR A 31 4.42 -6.13 -3.43
N PRO A 32 5.00 -7.33 -3.71
CA PRO A 32 5.79 -7.51 -4.92
C PRO A 32 4.95 -7.39 -6.19
N LEU A 33 3.69 -7.82 -6.16
CA LEU A 33 2.80 -7.63 -7.30
C LEU A 33 2.57 -6.15 -7.60
N LEU A 34 2.34 -5.35 -6.57
CA LEU A 34 2.22 -3.89 -6.67
C LEU A 34 3.53 -3.28 -7.17
N LEU A 35 4.69 -3.69 -6.63
CA LEU A 35 5.99 -3.21 -7.06
C LEU A 35 6.29 -3.57 -8.52
N VAL A 36 5.98 -4.77 -8.97
CA VAL A 36 6.14 -5.18 -10.37
C VAL A 36 5.30 -4.29 -11.29
N ILE A 37 4.04 -4.06 -10.95
CA ILE A 37 3.17 -3.15 -11.73
C ILE A 37 3.80 -1.77 -11.83
N VAL A 38 4.29 -1.21 -10.71
CA VAL A 38 4.89 0.12 -10.67
C VAL A 38 6.20 0.22 -11.42
N LEU A 39 7.03 -0.82 -11.39
CA LEU A 39 8.31 -0.84 -12.09
C LEU A 39 8.14 -0.95 -13.61
N PHE A 40 7.19 -1.75 -14.07
CA PHE A 40 6.94 -1.94 -15.51
C PHE A 40 6.02 -0.90 -16.13
N VAL A 41 5.17 -0.26 -15.33
CA VAL A 41 4.25 0.79 -15.76
C VAL A 41 4.52 2.06 -14.95
N PRO A 42 5.57 2.84 -15.27
CA PRO A 42 5.96 4.04 -14.52
C PRO A 42 4.98 5.20 -14.74
N SER A 43 3.75 5.03 -14.33
CA SER A 43 2.70 6.04 -14.46
C SER A 43 1.88 6.11 -13.17
N ALA A 44 1.15 7.22 -12.97
CA ALA A 44 0.20 7.34 -11.88
C ALA A 44 -0.86 6.21 -11.91
N LEU A 45 -1.20 5.69 -13.10
CA LEU A 45 -2.12 4.58 -13.29
C LEU A 45 -1.63 3.29 -12.62
N ALA A 46 -0.31 3.01 -12.62
CA ALA A 46 0.24 1.82 -12.00
C ALA A 46 -0.08 1.77 -10.50
N TRP A 47 0.08 2.88 -9.81
CA TRP A 47 -0.24 2.99 -8.39
C TRP A 47 -1.74 2.87 -8.13
N ILE A 48 -2.57 3.48 -8.97
CA ILE A 48 -4.04 3.36 -8.89
C ILE A 48 -4.45 1.90 -9.06
N LEU A 49 -3.92 1.20 -10.07
CA LEU A 49 -4.18 -0.23 -10.29
C LEU A 49 -3.74 -1.08 -9.10
N GLY A 50 -2.58 -0.78 -8.51
CA GLY A 50 -2.09 -1.46 -7.32
C GLY A 50 -3.01 -1.27 -6.11
N ILE A 51 -3.54 -0.06 -5.91
CA ILE A 51 -4.51 0.22 -4.86
C ILE A 51 -5.83 -0.52 -5.11
N LEU A 52 -6.33 -0.52 -6.34
CA LEU A 52 -7.53 -1.27 -6.72
C LEU A 52 -7.36 -2.77 -6.47
N LEU A 53 -6.18 -3.32 -6.77
CA LEU A 53 -5.84 -4.71 -6.46
C LEU A 53 -5.90 -4.97 -4.94
N GLY A 54 -5.33 -4.09 -4.13
CA GLY A 54 -5.37 -4.19 -2.67
C GLY A 54 -6.80 -4.18 -2.13
N VAL A 55 -7.65 -3.29 -2.67
CA VAL A 55 -9.08 -3.23 -2.35
C VAL A 55 -9.79 -4.53 -2.75
N LEU A 56 -9.52 -5.03 -3.94
CA LEU A 56 -10.11 -6.27 -4.45
C LEU A 56 -9.72 -7.46 -3.56
N VAL A 57 -8.46 -7.60 -3.20
CA VAL A 57 -7.98 -8.63 -2.25
C VAL A 57 -8.69 -8.50 -0.91
N PHE A 58 -8.86 -7.28 -0.38
CA PHE A 58 -9.57 -7.06 0.87
C PHE A 58 -11.01 -7.61 0.85
N PHE A 59 -11.72 -7.49 -0.27
CA PHE A 59 -13.11 -7.97 -0.37
C PHE A 59 -13.22 -9.47 -0.66
N ILE A 60 -12.31 -10.02 -1.46
CA ILE A 60 -12.38 -11.43 -1.89
C ILE A 60 -11.76 -12.37 -0.84
N GLU A 61 -10.71 -11.92 -0.15
CA GLU A 61 -9.95 -12.77 0.74
C GLU A 61 -10.71 -13.08 2.03
N LYS A 62 -10.68 -14.35 2.44
CA LYS A 62 -11.31 -14.84 3.68
C LYS A 62 -10.37 -14.79 4.88
N ASN A 63 -9.05 -14.87 4.62
CA ASN A 63 -8.05 -14.83 5.69
C ASN A 63 -7.91 -13.40 6.22
N ARG A 64 -8.15 -13.22 7.51
CA ARG A 64 -8.13 -11.91 8.15
C ARG A 64 -6.76 -11.23 8.11
N ASN A 65 -5.67 -12.00 8.23
CA ASN A 65 -4.31 -11.42 8.20
C ASN A 65 -3.95 -10.90 6.81
N VAL A 66 -4.38 -11.60 5.75
CA VAL A 66 -4.19 -11.15 4.37
C VAL A 66 -5.03 -9.91 4.09
N ARG A 67 -6.30 -9.89 4.51
CA ARG A 67 -7.18 -8.71 4.42
C ARG A 67 -6.59 -7.51 5.15
N TRP A 68 -6.04 -7.74 6.34
CA TRP A 68 -5.39 -6.68 7.12
C TRP A 68 -4.22 -6.06 6.35
N ASN A 69 -3.32 -6.89 5.81
CA ASN A 69 -2.19 -6.39 5.03
C ASN A 69 -2.62 -5.67 3.74
N ALA A 70 -3.66 -6.16 3.05
CA ALA A 70 -4.23 -5.49 1.89
C ALA A 70 -4.77 -4.09 2.26
N LEU A 71 -5.54 -3.99 3.35
CA LEU A 71 -6.08 -2.73 3.81
C LEU A 71 -4.98 -1.76 4.28
N GLN A 72 -3.94 -2.28 4.95
CA GLN A 72 -2.78 -1.50 5.34
C GLN A 72 -2.01 -0.96 4.13
N ALA A 73 -1.83 -1.76 3.08
CA ALA A 73 -1.22 -1.32 1.83
C ALA A 73 -2.04 -0.19 1.19
N VAL A 74 -3.35 -0.36 1.09
CA VAL A 74 -4.27 0.66 0.56
C VAL A 74 -4.23 1.94 1.38
N ALA A 75 -4.32 1.84 2.71
CA ALA A 75 -4.35 3.00 3.60
C ALA A 75 -3.01 3.75 3.67
N THR A 76 -1.90 3.07 3.43
CA THR A 76 -0.55 3.68 3.46
C THR A 76 -0.17 4.25 2.09
N LEU A 77 -0.33 3.46 1.04
CA LEU A 77 0.10 3.84 -0.31
C LEU A 77 -0.97 4.63 -1.08
N GLY A 78 -2.26 4.47 -0.73
CA GLY A 78 -3.37 5.15 -1.39
C GLY A 78 -3.24 6.67 -1.40
N PRO A 79 -3.12 7.33 -0.24
CA PRO A 79 -2.96 8.78 -0.17
C PRO A 79 -1.74 9.29 -0.94
N LEU A 80 -0.61 8.58 -0.87
CA LEU A 80 0.59 8.91 -1.61
C LEU A 80 0.41 8.74 -3.12
N SER A 81 -0.34 7.73 -3.55
CA SER A 81 -0.66 7.51 -4.97
C SER A 81 -1.53 8.64 -5.53
N ILE A 82 -2.50 9.10 -4.75
CA ILE A 82 -3.34 10.25 -5.12
C ILE A 82 -2.47 11.51 -5.22
N LEU A 83 -1.62 11.76 -4.23
CA LEU A 83 -0.71 12.90 -4.25
C LEU A 83 0.24 12.86 -5.47
N TYR A 84 0.80 11.69 -5.76
CA TYR A 84 1.64 11.49 -6.94
C TYR A 84 0.87 11.76 -8.25
N ALA A 85 -0.36 11.29 -8.35
CA ALA A 85 -1.21 11.55 -9.51
C ALA A 85 -1.50 13.05 -9.67
N VAL A 86 -1.85 13.75 -8.60
CA VAL A 86 -2.08 15.20 -8.60
C VAL A 86 -0.84 15.96 -9.06
N VAL A 87 0.35 15.64 -8.53
CA VAL A 87 1.61 16.27 -8.93
C VAL A 87 1.87 16.09 -10.43
N ASN A 88 1.61 14.89 -10.97
CA ASN A 88 1.79 14.63 -12.40
C ASN A 88 0.77 15.36 -13.27
N ILE A 89 -0.48 15.47 -12.83
CA ILE A 89 -1.52 16.24 -13.52
C ILE A 89 -1.12 17.72 -13.56
N VAL A 90 -0.73 18.29 -12.42
CA VAL A 90 -0.30 19.69 -12.34
C VAL A 90 0.94 19.91 -13.22
N LYS A 91 1.92 19.00 -13.20
CA LYS A 91 3.10 19.04 -14.06
C LYS A 91 2.72 19.02 -15.55
N PHE A 92 1.76 18.21 -15.94
CA PHE A 92 1.30 18.14 -17.33
C PHE A 92 0.73 19.48 -17.81
N PHE A 93 -0.13 20.10 -17.02
CA PHE A 93 -0.75 21.38 -17.37
C PHE A 93 0.24 22.55 -17.32
N LEU A 94 1.02 22.67 -16.25
CA LEU A 94 1.93 23.81 -16.06
C LEU A 94 3.25 23.66 -16.82
N GLY A 95 3.71 22.43 -17.01
CA GLY A 95 4.95 22.14 -17.74
C GLY A 95 4.88 22.49 -19.23
N GLY A 96 3.68 22.56 -19.80
CA GLY A 96 3.46 22.99 -21.19
C GLY A 96 3.48 24.51 -21.42
N LEU A 97 3.56 25.31 -20.37
CA LEU A 97 3.54 26.76 -20.49
C LEU A 97 4.89 27.30 -21.03
N PRO A 98 4.89 28.16 -22.08
CA PRO A 98 6.09 28.50 -22.82
C PRO A 98 7.17 29.32 -22.04
N LEU A 99 6.77 30.05 -21.00
CA LEU A 99 7.68 30.90 -20.23
C LEU A 99 8.16 30.27 -18.92
N ILE A 100 7.29 29.59 -18.23
CA ILE A 100 7.53 29.06 -16.87
C ILE A 100 7.56 27.53 -16.80
N GLY A 101 7.12 26.87 -17.87
CA GLY A 101 6.93 25.41 -17.91
C GLY A 101 8.21 24.63 -17.63
N GLY A 102 9.37 25.12 -18.07
CA GLY A 102 10.66 24.47 -17.81
C GLY A 102 11.00 24.41 -16.32
N VAL A 103 10.91 25.52 -15.61
CA VAL A 103 11.23 25.60 -14.17
C VAL A 103 10.21 24.86 -13.34
N VAL A 104 8.93 25.06 -13.59
CA VAL A 104 7.83 24.38 -12.90
C VAL A 104 7.87 22.88 -13.18
N GLY A 105 8.11 22.47 -14.42
CA GLY A 105 8.23 21.07 -14.81
C GLY A 105 9.39 20.35 -14.13
N LEU A 106 10.55 21.02 -13.95
CA LEU A 106 11.67 20.48 -13.19
C LEU A 106 11.33 20.35 -11.69
N GLY A 107 10.78 21.39 -11.08
CA GLY A 107 10.41 21.37 -9.66
C GLY A 107 9.36 20.28 -9.33
N LEU A 108 8.29 20.22 -10.11
CA LEU A 108 7.27 19.17 -9.95
C LEU A 108 7.78 17.77 -10.33
N GLY A 109 8.71 17.69 -11.28
CA GLY A 109 9.39 16.44 -11.62
C GLY A 109 10.23 15.89 -10.46
N LEU A 110 10.99 16.75 -9.80
CA LEU A 110 11.75 16.37 -8.60
C LEU A 110 10.82 15.95 -7.46
N LEU A 111 9.76 16.72 -7.19
CA LEU A 111 8.77 16.38 -6.18
C LEU A 111 8.11 15.02 -6.48
N GLY A 112 7.69 14.79 -7.72
CA GLY A 112 7.13 13.51 -8.15
C GLY A 112 8.12 12.35 -7.95
N SER A 113 9.41 12.55 -8.27
CA SER A 113 10.45 11.55 -8.07
C SER A 113 10.64 11.22 -6.59
N VAL A 114 10.63 12.21 -5.71
CA VAL A 114 10.75 12.00 -4.25
C VAL A 114 9.56 11.18 -3.75
N ILE A 115 8.34 11.55 -4.13
CA ILE A 115 7.12 10.81 -3.73
C ILE A 115 7.21 9.37 -4.23
N TRP A 116 7.62 9.16 -5.47
CA TRP A 116 7.76 7.83 -6.07
C TRP A 116 8.75 6.95 -5.31
N TRP A 117 9.94 7.48 -4.96
CA TRP A 117 10.92 6.75 -4.17
C TRP A 117 10.41 6.43 -2.75
N VAL A 118 9.73 7.39 -2.11
CA VAL A 118 9.11 7.16 -0.80
C VAL A 118 8.10 6.01 -0.87
N MET A 119 7.28 5.95 -1.90
CA MET A 119 6.31 4.88 -2.09
C MET A 119 6.97 3.51 -2.28
N ILE A 120 8.07 3.43 -3.06
CA ILE A 120 8.83 2.18 -3.23
C ILE A 120 9.44 1.73 -1.90
N ILE A 121 10.10 2.63 -1.18
CA ILE A 121 10.71 2.31 0.12
C ILE A 121 9.65 1.81 1.11
N LEU A 122 8.49 2.47 1.17
CA LEU A 122 7.38 2.04 2.02
C LEU A 122 6.83 0.68 1.59
N ALA A 123 6.66 0.44 0.29
CA ALA A 123 6.17 -0.84 -0.21
C ALA A 123 7.13 -1.99 0.13
N VAL A 124 8.45 -1.77 -0.04
CA VAL A 124 9.49 -2.75 0.36
C VAL A 124 9.49 -2.96 1.87
N TYR A 125 9.39 -1.89 2.65
CA TYR A 125 9.30 -1.97 4.11
C TYR A 125 8.09 -2.80 4.55
N LEU A 126 6.92 -2.54 3.99
CA LEU A 126 5.69 -3.27 4.29
C LEU A 126 5.79 -4.74 3.85
N LEU A 127 6.42 -5.02 2.71
CA LEU A 127 6.71 -6.39 2.26
C LEU A 127 7.53 -7.16 3.30
N VAL A 128 8.63 -6.56 3.76
CA VAL A 128 9.52 -7.18 4.75
C VAL A 128 8.75 -7.41 6.06
N MET A 129 7.98 -6.43 6.51
CA MET A 129 7.17 -6.56 7.72
C MET A 129 6.07 -7.61 7.58
N ALA A 130 5.38 -7.66 6.44
CA ALA A 130 4.36 -8.68 6.16
C ALA A 130 4.96 -10.10 6.13
N TRP A 131 6.21 -10.24 5.71
CA TRP A 131 6.90 -11.52 5.67
C TRP A 131 7.29 -12.01 7.07
N PHE A 132 7.89 -11.13 7.90
CA PHE A 132 8.44 -11.52 9.19
C PHE A 132 7.46 -11.42 10.35
N ARG A 133 6.49 -10.51 10.30
CA ARG A 133 5.57 -10.20 11.39
C ARG A 133 4.11 -10.23 10.92
N PRO A 134 3.38 -11.34 11.12
CA PRO A 134 1.99 -11.47 10.68
C PRO A 134 1.06 -10.41 11.29
N ASN A 135 1.36 -9.93 12.48
CA ASN A 135 0.54 -8.97 13.24
C ASN A 135 1.18 -7.58 13.30
N TYR A 136 1.94 -7.20 12.27
CA TYR A 136 2.54 -5.88 12.26
C TYR A 136 1.49 -4.80 11.98
N HIS A 137 1.40 -3.83 12.90
CA HIS A 137 0.51 -2.68 12.79
C HIS A 137 1.38 -1.42 12.66
N LEU A 138 1.20 -0.67 11.60
CA LEU A 138 1.77 0.67 11.50
C LEU A 138 1.13 1.57 12.56
N PRO A 139 1.92 2.27 13.39
CA PRO A 139 1.39 2.99 14.56
C PRO A 139 0.33 4.05 14.22
N LEU A 140 0.40 4.67 13.05
CA LEU A 140 -0.57 5.68 12.61
C LEU A 140 -1.77 5.07 11.88
N VAL A 141 -1.51 4.09 11.02
CA VAL A 141 -2.52 3.49 10.13
C VAL A 141 -3.26 2.35 10.83
N GLY A 142 -2.58 1.60 11.70
CA GLY A 142 -3.15 0.49 12.44
C GLY A 142 -4.37 0.90 13.29
N ASN A 143 -4.25 1.97 14.05
CA ASN A 143 -5.34 2.48 14.88
C ASN A 143 -6.57 2.95 14.06
N LEU A 144 -6.33 3.43 12.85
CA LEU A 144 -7.41 3.84 11.94
C LEU A 144 -8.16 2.60 11.40
N ILE A 145 -7.41 1.58 11.00
CA ILE A 145 -7.94 0.36 10.39
C ILE A 145 -8.71 -0.48 11.42
N GLU A 146 -8.26 -0.52 12.69
CA GLU A 146 -8.95 -1.26 13.75
C GLU A 146 -10.39 -0.81 13.96
N ARG A 147 -10.70 0.43 13.63
CA ARG A 147 -12.08 0.96 13.71
C ARG A 147 -13.00 0.43 12.60
N TRP A 148 -12.42 -0.10 11.50
CA TRP A 148 -13.16 -0.53 10.32
C TRP A 148 -13.24 -2.07 10.18
N MET A 149 -12.56 -2.82 11.05
CA MET A 149 -12.54 -4.29 11.08
C MET A 149 -13.19 -4.89 12.33
#